data_6ce07bdb8b1b43b61953613e9e79244a
#
_entry.id   6ce07bdb8b1b43b61953613e9e79244a
#
_cell.length_a   1.000
_cell.length_b   1.000
_cell.length_c   1.000
_cell.angle_alpha   90.00
_cell.angle_beta   90.00
_cell.angle_gamma   90.00
#
_symmetry.space_group_name_H-M   'P 1'
#
loop_
_entity.id
_entity.type
_entity.pdbx_description
1 polymer ?
#
loop_
_entity_poly.entity_id
_entity_poly.type
_entity_poly.pdbx_seq_one_letter_code
_entity_poly.pdbx_strand_id
1 'polypeptide(L)'
;IRIRAKNSTPVMGLCTTYENPGKDPVVDWTKPAANYKIEPYPEGHPAFAEKEEARKAVRMEIRLEFATEGHRFFDLRRWGIDDEVLNDFIKRDAAFRRFMTGTVYDPEKNDYWPLPRQVIEEQKGVMKQDPAFVNVLY
;
A
#
# COMPACT_ATOMS: atom_id res chain seq x y z
N ILE A 1 -1.20 17.73 -9.98
CA ILE A 1 -0.24 16.63 -9.74
C ILE A 1 0.33 16.15 -11.09
N ARG A 2 -0.44 15.54 -11.99
CA ARG A 2 0.06 14.94 -13.24
C ARG A 2 0.80 15.89 -14.18
N ILE A 3 0.39 17.16 -14.31
CA ILE A 3 1.13 18.15 -15.09
C ILE A 3 2.51 18.41 -14.51
N ARG A 4 2.61 18.54 -13.17
CA ARG A 4 3.89 18.69 -12.48
C ARG A 4 4.78 17.47 -12.73
N ALA A 5 4.24 16.27 -12.57
CA ALA A 5 4.98 15.03 -12.80
C ALA A 5 5.44 14.87 -14.25
N LYS A 6 4.60 15.25 -15.24
CA LYS A 6 4.96 15.26 -16.67
C LYS A 6 6.17 16.16 -16.96
N ASN A 7 6.25 17.29 -16.27
CA ASN A 7 7.31 18.29 -16.46
C ASN A 7 8.57 18.00 -15.61
N SER A 8 8.56 16.98 -14.79
CA SER A 8 9.72 16.56 -13.99
C SER A 8 10.72 15.77 -14.84
N THR A 9 11.99 15.85 -14.47
CA THR A 9 13.03 15.03 -15.11
C THR A 9 12.83 13.56 -14.74
N PRO A 10 12.78 12.63 -15.71
CA PRO A 10 12.65 11.22 -15.41
C PRO A 10 13.90 10.71 -14.67
N VAL A 11 13.73 9.72 -13.81
CA VAL A 11 14.87 9.01 -13.21
C VAL A 11 15.61 8.26 -14.30
N MET A 12 16.92 8.48 -14.40
CA MET A 12 17.79 7.84 -15.38
C MET A 12 18.39 6.55 -14.82
N GLY A 13 18.82 5.65 -15.70
CA GLY A 13 19.47 4.39 -15.32
C GLY A 13 18.65 3.15 -15.66
N LEU A 14 18.50 2.86 -16.96
CA LEU A 14 17.86 1.63 -17.41
C LEU A 14 18.73 0.42 -17.11
N CYS A 15 18.22 -0.51 -16.32
CA CYS A 15 18.86 -1.81 -16.14
C CYS A 15 18.75 -2.62 -17.44
N THR A 16 19.87 -2.91 -18.08
CA THR A 16 19.92 -3.65 -19.35
C THR A 16 20.19 -5.13 -19.18
N THR A 17 20.85 -5.53 -18.08
CA THR A 17 21.16 -6.92 -17.80
C THR A 17 21.12 -7.17 -16.30
N TYR A 18 20.32 -8.17 -15.89
CA TYR A 18 20.22 -8.66 -14.53
C TYR A 18 20.25 -10.18 -14.56
N GLU A 19 21.45 -10.74 -14.65
CA GLU A 19 21.62 -12.18 -14.87
C GLU A 19 21.63 -13.01 -13.58
N ASN A 20 21.95 -12.39 -12.43
CA ASN A 20 22.06 -13.12 -11.18
C ASN A 20 21.84 -12.19 -9.99
N PRO A 21 21.06 -12.56 -8.96
CA PRO A 21 20.88 -11.78 -7.73
C PRO A 21 22.15 -11.41 -6.97
N GLY A 22 23.29 -12.02 -7.30
CA GLY A 22 24.60 -11.76 -6.68
C GLY A 22 25.58 -10.92 -7.51
N LYS A 23 25.18 -10.44 -8.70
CA LYS A 23 26.01 -9.58 -9.55
C LYS A 23 25.37 -8.20 -9.69
N ASP A 24 26.20 -7.18 -9.73
CA ASP A 24 25.74 -5.81 -10.00
C ASP A 24 25.05 -5.73 -11.36
N PRO A 25 23.88 -5.10 -11.45
CA PRO A 25 23.18 -4.93 -12.71
C PRO A 25 23.97 -3.99 -13.64
N VAL A 26 23.94 -4.26 -14.93
CA VAL A 26 24.46 -3.31 -15.93
C VAL A 26 23.42 -2.24 -16.15
N VAL A 27 23.78 -0.98 -15.91
CA VAL A 27 22.87 0.17 -15.97
C VAL A 27 23.32 1.13 -17.07
N ASP A 28 22.41 1.41 -17.99
CA ASP A 28 22.57 2.46 -19.01
C ASP A 28 22.03 3.80 -18.46
N TRP A 29 22.92 4.63 -17.97
CA TRP A 29 22.59 5.94 -17.38
C TRP A 29 22.18 7.01 -18.40
N THR A 30 22.24 6.71 -19.70
CA THR A 30 21.79 7.62 -20.75
C THR A 30 20.29 7.49 -21.06
N LYS A 31 19.65 6.45 -20.52
CA LYS A 31 18.23 6.15 -20.73
C LYS A 31 17.43 6.27 -19.45
N PRO A 32 16.12 6.62 -19.54
CA PRO A 32 15.21 6.58 -18.39
C PRO A 32 15.17 5.18 -17.77
N ALA A 33 15.08 5.11 -16.43
CA ALA A 33 15.07 3.86 -15.68
C ALA A 33 13.85 2.97 -16.00
N ALA A 34 12.77 3.53 -16.51
CA ALA A 34 11.58 2.80 -16.94
C ALA A 34 10.91 3.50 -18.12
N ASN A 35 9.98 2.81 -18.75
CA ASN A 35 9.13 3.39 -19.79
C ASN A 35 8.04 4.25 -19.16
N TYR A 36 8.40 5.47 -18.76
CA TYR A 36 7.49 6.41 -18.11
C TYR A 36 6.44 6.95 -19.09
N LYS A 37 5.18 6.78 -18.73
CA LYS A 37 4.03 7.38 -19.40
C LYS A 37 3.28 8.28 -18.42
N ILE A 38 3.81 9.49 -18.22
CA ILE A 38 3.28 10.43 -17.23
C ILE A 38 2.58 11.56 -17.99
N GLU A 39 1.25 11.49 -18.06
CA GLU A 39 0.42 12.47 -18.77
C GLU A 39 -0.87 12.78 -17.99
N PRO A 40 -1.43 14.00 -18.12
CA PRO A 40 -2.78 14.28 -17.67
C PRO A 40 -3.79 13.36 -18.34
N TYR A 41 -4.90 13.11 -17.69
CA TYR A 41 -6.02 12.47 -18.37
C TYR A 41 -6.54 13.38 -19.48
N PRO A 42 -6.78 12.87 -20.68
CA PRO A 42 -7.40 13.65 -21.75
C PRO A 42 -8.85 14.01 -21.40
N GLU A 43 -9.37 15.04 -22.03
CA GLU A 43 -10.79 15.40 -21.92
C GLU A 43 -11.67 14.21 -22.34
N GLY A 44 -12.76 13.97 -21.62
CA GLY A 44 -13.66 12.84 -21.88
C GLY A 44 -13.09 11.46 -21.55
N HIS A 45 -11.99 11.38 -20.79
CA HIS A 45 -11.40 10.08 -20.40
C HIS A 45 -12.41 9.22 -19.63
N PRO A 46 -12.56 7.91 -19.97
CA PRO A 46 -13.56 7.02 -19.37
C PRO A 46 -13.50 6.93 -17.83
N ALA A 47 -12.33 7.13 -17.24
CA ALA A 47 -12.16 7.15 -15.77
C ALA A 47 -13.02 8.22 -15.07
N PHE A 48 -13.55 9.21 -15.79
CA PHE A 48 -14.40 10.26 -15.22
C PHE A 48 -15.83 10.24 -15.73
N ALA A 49 -16.20 9.24 -16.52
CA ALA A 49 -17.57 9.07 -17.00
C ALA A 49 -18.52 8.68 -15.84
N GLU A 50 -18.04 7.85 -14.91
CA GLU A 50 -18.81 7.34 -13.79
C GLU A 50 -18.12 7.68 -12.46
N LYS A 51 -18.93 7.96 -11.42
CA LYS A 51 -18.44 8.36 -10.09
C LYS A 51 -17.48 7.34 -9.47
N GLU A 52 -17.78 6.04 -9.58
CA GLU A 52 -16.94 5.00 -8.99
C GLU A 52 -15.61 4.86 -9.70
N GLU A 53 -15.59 4.98 -11.02
CA GLU A 53 -14.34 4.96 -11.79
C GLU A 53 -13.49 6.21 -11.50
N ALA A 54 -14.12 7.37 -11.36
CA ALA A 54 -13.44 8.59 -10.94
C ALA A 54 -12.82 8.46 -9.53
N ARG A 55 -13.50 7.82 -8.58
CA ARG A 55 -12.95 7.50 -7.27
C ARG A 55 -11.72 6.59 -7.34
N LYS A 56 -11.77 5.55 -8.16
CA LYS A 56 -10.63 4.65 -8.38
C LYS A 56 -9.44 5.42 -8.94
N ALA A 57 -9.66 6.29 -9.92
CA ALA A 57 -8.61 7.13 -10.49
C ALA A 57 -7.99 8.07 -9.44
N VAL A 58 -8.80 8.75 -8.63
CA VAL A 58 -8.32 9.62 -7.55
C VAL A 58 -7.56 8.83 -6.49
N ARG A 59 -8.07 7.67 -6.07
CA ARG A 59 -7.39 6.79 -5.11
C ARG A 59 -6.04 6.30 -5.63
N MET A 60 -5.93 6.06 -6.93
CA MET A 60 -4.65 5.71 -7.56
C MET A 60 -3.68 6.89 -7.55
N GLU A 61 -4.12 8.10 -7.84
CA GLU A 61 -3.28 9.31 -7.75
C GLU A 61 -2.74 9.52 -6.33
N ILE A 62 -3.61 9.38 -5.32
CA ILE A 62 -3.22 9.48 -3.90
C ILE A 62 -2.15 8.42 -3.58
N ARG A 63 -2.35 7.18 -4.03
CA ARG A 63 -1.36 6.12 -3.84
C ARG A 63 0.00 6.43 -4.47
N LEU A 64 0.01 7.02 -5.67
CA LEU A 64 1.24 7.38 -6.36
C LEU A 64 1.93 8.58 -5.74
N GLU A 65 1.17 9.61 -5.37
CA GLU A 65 1.71 10.85 -4.78
C GLU A 65 2.32 10.61 -3.39
N PHE A 66 1.65 9.81 -2.55
CA PHE A 66 2.08 9.52 -1.18
C PHE A 66 2.77 8.16 -1.04
N ALA A 67 3.33 7.63 -2.12
CA ALA A 67 4.12 6.40 -2.07
C ALA A 67 5.28 6.57 -1.08
N THR A 68 5.47 5.59 -0.18
CA THR A 68 6.50 5.57 0.88
C THR A 68 6.30 6.53 2.06
N GLU A 69 5.25 7.36 2.08
CA GLU A 69 4.99 8.31 3.16
C GLU A 69 4.13 7.73 4.32
N GLY A 70 3.78 6.45 4.27
CA GLY A 70 3.02 5.77 5.33
C GLY A 70 1.51 6.04 5.34
N HIS A 71 0.98 6.84 4.42
CA HIS A 71 -0.45 7.21 4.39
C HIS A 71 -1.38 6.08 3.94
N ARG A 72 -0.87 5.09 3.18
CA ARG A 72 -1.70 4.09 2.49
C ARG A 72 -2.64 3.31 3.39
N PHE A 73 -2.19 2.87 4.54
CA PHE A 73 -3.00 2.10 5.48
C PHE A 73 -4.20 2.91 5.98
N PHE A 74 -3.96 4.14 6.41
CA PHE A 74 -5.02 5.03 6.91
C PHE A 74 -6.02 5.42 5.82
N ASP A 75 -5.57 5.58 4.58
CA ASP A 75 -6.45 5.85 3.45
C ASP A 75 -7.36 4.66 3.14
N LEU A 76 -6.84 3.44 3.16
CA LEU A 76 -7.64 2.23 2.94
C LEU A 76 -8.72 2.08 3.99
N ARG A 77 -8.38 2.27 5.27
CA ARG A 77 -9.34 2.26 6.39
C ARG A 77 -10.42 3.34 6.23
N ARG A 78 -10.02 4.56 5.96
CA ARG A 78 -10.95 5.68 5.74
C ARG A 78 -11.90 5.44 4.58
N TRP A 79 -11.49 4.68 3.59
CA TRP A 79 -12.31 4.31 2.43
C TRP A 79 -13.12 3.04 2.64
N GLY A 80 -12.88 2.30 3.73
CA GLY A 80 -13.55 1.03 4.04
C GLY A 80 -13.27 -0.06 3.01
N ILE A 81 -12.04 -0.16 2.53
CA ILE A 81 -11.59 -1.16 1.55
C ILE A 81 -10.28 -1.82 1.97
N ASP A 82 -9.88 -1.67 3.21
CA ASP A 82 -8.64 -2.19 3.76
C ASP A 82 -8.63 -3.71 3.79
N ASP A 83 -9.72 -4.35 4.20
CA ASP A 83 -9.86 -5.79 4.23
C ASP A 83 -9.71 -6.42 2.83
N GLU A 84 -10.42 -5.90 1.84
CA GLU A 84 -10.34 -6.36 0.45
C GLU A 84 -8.93 -6.20 -0.10
N VAL A 85 -8.37 -4.99 -0.01
CA VAL A 85 -7.09 -4.65 -0.63
C VAL A 85 -5.91 -5.33 0.06
N LEU A 86 -5.93 -5.43 1.41
CA LEU A 86 -4.83 -6.05 2.14
C LEU A 86 -4.87 -7.56 2.03
N ASN A 87 -6.04 -8.19 2.08
CA ASN A 87 -6.14 -9.64 1.87
C ASN A 87 -5.79 -10.05 0.45
N ASP A 88 -6.15 -9.27 -0.57
CA ASP A 88 -5.71 -9.51 -1.94
C ASP A 88 -4.19 -9.36 -2.09
N PHE A 89 -3.59 -8.36 -1.44
CA PHE A 89 -2.13 -8.21 -1.38
C PHE A 89 -1.46 -9.41 -0.72
N ILE A 90 -1.94 -9.83 0.47
CA ILE A 90 -1.41 -10.99 1.23
C ILE A 90 -1.46 -12.25 0.36
N LYS A 91 -2.57 -12.52 -0.29
CA LYS A 91 -2.73 -13.66 -1.20
C LYS A 91 -1.69 -13.69 -2.32
N ARG A 92 -1.47 -12.55 -2.97
CA ARG A 92 -0.50 -12.45 -4.07
C ARG A 92 0.93 -12.57 -3.58
N ASP A 93 1.25 -11.95 -2.45
CA ASP A 93 2.60 -11.90 -1.90
C ASP A 93 3.00 -13.21 -1.22
N ALA A 94 2.04 -14.01 -0.74
CA ALA A 94 2.26 -15.34 -0.16
C ALA A 94 2.95 -16.32 -1.14
N ALA A 95 2.80 -16.11 -2.44
CA ALA A 95 3.51 -16.88 -3.46
C ALA A 95 5.04 -16.67 -3.42
N PHE A 96 5.48 -15.49 -2.94
CA PHE A 96 6.89 -15.11 -2.88
C PHE A 96 7.44 -15.10 -1.45
N ARG A 97 6.57 -14.92 -0.44
CA ARG A 97 6.93 -14.75 0.97
C ARG A 97 6.21 -15.77 1.84
N ARG A 98 6.88 -16.86 2.17
CA ARG A 98 6.30 -17.98 2.94
C ARG A 98 5.66 -17.57 4.27
N PHE A 99 6.17 -16.54 4.95
CA PHE A 99 5.59 -16.05 6.21
C PHE A 99 4.21 -15.43 6.06
N MET A 100 3.80 -15.07 4.85
CA MET A 100 2.45 -14.57 4.56
C MET A 100 1.44 -15.69 4.29
N THR A 101 1.90 -16.94 4.17
CA THR A 101 1.01 -18.08 3.93
C THR A 101 0.10 -18.31 5.13
N GLY A 102 -1.21 -18.26 4.91
CA GLY A 102 -2.21 -18.40 5.96
C GLY A 102 -2.49 -17.13 6.77
N THR A 103 -1.79 -16.03 6.49
CA THR A 103 -2.09 -14.74 7.10
C THR A 103 -3.38 -14.17 6.51
N VAL A 104 -4.21 -13.63 7.38
CA VAL A 104 -5.46 -12.93 7.01
C VAL A 104 -5.49 -11.60 7.77
N TYR A 105 -5.80 -10.54 7.05
CA TYR A 105 -6.12 -9.26 7.65
C TYR A 105 -7.59 -9.25 8.08
N ASP A 106 -7.83 -8.94 9.34
CA ASP A 106 -9.14 -8.84 9.96
C ASP A 106 -9.31 -7.41 10.52
N PRO A 107 -10.19 -6.56 9.95
CA PRO A 107 -10.37 -5.19 10.41
C PRO A 107 -10.76 -5.07 11.89
N GLU A 108 -11.59 -5.99 12.40
CA GLU A 108 -12.00 -5.97 13.80
C GLU A 108 -10.82 -6.13 14.74
N LYS A 109 -9.75 -6.77 14.26
CA LYS A 109 -8.56 -7.10 15.04
C LYS A 109 -7.36 -6.24 14.69
N ASN A 110 -7.13 -6.02 13.39
CA ASN A 110 -5.89 -5.40 12.91
C ASN A 110 -5.97 -3.88 12.76
N ASP A 111 -7.16 -3.32 12.86
CA ASP A 111 -7.38 -1.86 12.82
C ASP A 111 -6.97 -1.15 14.10
N TYR A 112 -6.86 -1.88 15.19
CA TYR A 112 -6.58 -1.35 16.52
C TYR A 112 -5.38 -2.05 17.15
N TRP A 113 -4.78 -1.38 18.12
CA TRP A 113 -3.76 -1.98 18.97
C TRP A 113 -4.42 -2.53 20.24
N PRO A 114 -4.05 -3.75 20.68
CA PRO A 114 -4.50 -4.25 21.97
C PRO A 114 -3.99 -3.36 23.10
N LEU A 115 -4.79 -3.24 24.16
CA LEU A 115 -4.34 -2.57 25.38
C LEU A 115 -3.20 -3.38 26.01
N PRO A 116 -2.10 -2.73 26.43
CA PRO A 116 -1.04 -3.41 27.15
C PRO A 116 -1.60 -4.05 28.44
N ARG A 117 -1.19 -5.28 28.71
CA ARG A 117 -1.65 -6.04 29.89
C ARG A 117 -1.43 -5.27 31.19
N GLN A 118 -0.27 -4.62 31.32
CA GLN A 118 0.06 -3.81 32.49
C GLN A 118 -0.98 -2.71 32.74
N VAL A 119 -1.41 -2.01 31.69
CA VAL A 119 -2.43 -0.95 31.80
C VAL A 119 -3.76 -1.50 32.29
N ILE A 120 -4.17 -2.69 31.81
CA ILE A 120 -5.40 -3.35 32.26
C ILE A 120 -5.31 -3.75 33.74
N GLU A 121 -4.17 -4.28 34.15
CA GLU A 121 -3.93 -4.70 35.54
C GLU A 121 -3.88 -3.51 36.51
N GLU A 122 -3.28 -2.39 36.11
CA GLU A 122 -3.21 -1.15 36.91
C GLU A 122 -4.60 -0.49 37.05
N GLN A 123 -5.42 -0.57 36.02
CA GLN A 123 -6.77 0.06 35.96
C GLN A 123 -7.91 -0.82 36.49
N LYS A 124 -7.62 -1.84 37.21
CA LYS A 124 -8.51 -2.83 37.88
C LYS A 124 -10.02 -2.63 37.69
N GLY A 125 -10.56 -3.21 36.62
CA GLY A 125 -12.00 -3.25 36.35
C GLY A 125 -12.59 -2.02 35.63
N VAL A 126 -11.81 -0.96 35.43
CA VAL A 126 -12.22 0.21 34.64
C VAL A 126 -11.97 -0.04 33.14
N MET A 127 -10.79 -0.56 32.80
CA MET A 127 -10.44 -0.93 31.44
C MET A 127 -10.50 -2.44 31.25
N LYS A 128 -11.06 -2.86 30.13
CA LYS A 128 -11.11 -4.25 29.68
C LYS A 128 -10.55 -4.33 28.28
N GLN A 129 -9.87 -5.45 28.00
CA GLN A 129 -9.44 -5.74 26.63
C GLN A 129 -10.65 -5.94 25.73
N ASP A 130 -10.54 -5.46 24.49
CA ASP A 130 -11.51 -5.79 23.46
C ASP A 130 -11.56 -7.32 23.26
N PRO A 131 -12.76 -7.93 23.14
CA PRO A 131 -12.91 -9.36 22.93
C PRO A 131 -12.11 -9.90 21.74
N ALA A 132 -11.91 -9.12 20.69
CA ALA A 132 -11.11 -9.50 19.53
C ALA A 132 -9.64 -9.82 19.89
N PHE A 133 -9.12 -9.30 21.00
CA PHE A 133 -7.75 -9.49 21.48
C PHE A 133 -7.60 -10.43 22.68
N VAL A 134 -8.70 -10.98 23.22
CA VAL A 134 -8.66 -11.82 24.42
C VAL A 134 -7.77 -13.07 24.27
N ASN A 135 -7.65 -13.59 23.04
CA ASN A 135 -6.87 -14.79 22.74
C ASN A 135 -5.49 -14.49 22.13
N VAL A 136 -5.05 -13.24 22.10
CA VAL A 136 -3.72 -12.89 21.64
C VAL A 136 -2.76 -13.12 22.79
N LEU A 137 -1.98 -14.21 22.71
CA LEU A 137 -0.88 -14.48 23.63
C LEU A 137 0.25 -13.47 23.35
N TYR A 138 0.58 -12.69 24.35
CA TYR A 138 1.75 -11.81 24.37
C TYR A 138 2.94 -12.59 24.96
#